data_dbee965a05855df23322a65404fca5ad
#
_entry.id   dbee965a05855df23322a65404fca5ad
#
_cell.length_a   1.000
_cell.length_b   1.000
_cell.length_c   1.000
_cell.angle_alpha   90.00
_cell.angle_beta   90.00
_cell.angle_gamma   90.00
#
_symmetry.space_group_name_H-M   'P 1'
#
loop_
_entity.id
_entity.type
_entity.pdbx_description
1 polymer ?
#
loop_
_entity_poly.entity_id
_entity_poly.type
_entity_poly.pdbx_seq_one_letter_code
_entity_poly.pdbx_strand_id
1 'polypeptide(L)'
;FIARNKDKAEVLLEELNTKAENKAVCIIADLSSQDDVKNAAKEYLKMNRSLDILINNAGLINLKRRETIDGLEETFAVNHLAYFILTNLLIDKIKESKSARIINISSGAHQFVSRMNFDDLQSEKDYKPLKVYSYSKLANILFTRKLSEILKDVNITVNCLHPGVVATGFASQNDSKFQKLLFKLSKPFMRSSNKGAETSIYLSSSDEVSDVSGKYFYNSKISKISSGASNKEDAERLWKIS
;
A
#
# COMPACT_ATOMS: atom_id res chain seq x y z
N PHE A 1 9.82 8.23 6.70
CA PHE A 1 8.44 7.72 6.51
C PHE A 1 7.45 8.88 6.31
N ILE A 2 6.29 8.57 5.71
CA ILE A 2 5.20 9.52 5.53
C ILE A 2 4.10 9.20 6.55
N ALA A 3 3.56 10.22 7.22
CA ALA A 3 2.46 10.07 8.17
C ALA A 3 1.52 11.29 8.11
N ARG A 4 0.23 11.07 8.40
CA ARG A 4 -0.77 12.14 8.44
C ARG A 4 -0.83 12.88 9.79
N ASN A 5 -0.66 12.15 10.87
CA ASN A 5 -0.77 12.70 12.21
C ASN A 5 0.62 13.04 12.77
N LYS A 6 0.87 14.33 12.96
CA LYS A 6 2.16 14.86 13.41
C LYS A 6 2.54 14.34 14.81
N ASP A 7 1.64 14.40 15.78
CA ASP A 7 1.95 14.02 17.17
C ASP A 7 2.35 12.54 17.28
N LYS A 8 1.61 11.66 16.56
CA LYS A 8 1.96 10.23 16.51
C LYS A 8 3.26 9.97 15.76
N ALA A 9 3.54 10.77 14.74
CA ALA A 9 4.76 10.66 13.97
C ALA A 9 5.98 11.08 14.79
N GLU A 10 5.87 12.11 15.62
CA GLU A 10 6.94 12.58 16.51
C GLU A 10 7.32 11.51 17.54
N VAL A 11 6.34 10.89 18.19
CA VAL A 11 6.58 9.77 19.12
C VAL A 11 7.32 8.61 18.44
N LEU A 12 6.89 8.22 17.23
CA LEU A 12 7.56 7.16 16.48
C LEU A 12 8.97 7.59 16.03
N LEU A 13 9.14 8.85 15.65
CA LEU A 13 10.42 9.39 15.21
C LEU A 13 11.46 9.37 16.35
N GLU A 14 11.05 9.73 17.56
CA GLU A 14 11.88 9.63 18.75
C GLU A 14 12.30 8.17 19.02
N GLU A 15 11.33 7.24 18.99
CA GLU A 15 11.63 5.81 19.19
C GLU A 15 12.60 5.28 18.14
N LEU A 16 12.41 5.61 16.86
CA LEU A 16 13.31 5.17 15.80
C LEU A 16 14.72 5.75 15.95
N ASN A 17 14.82 7.03 16.31
CA ASN A 17 16.11 7.71 16.45
C ASN A 17 16.92 7.27 17.69
N THR A 18 16.30 6.60 18.67
CA THR A 18 17.03 5.95 19.77
C THR A 18 17.66 4.63 19.36
N LYS A 19 17.21 4.00 18.27
CA LYS A 19 17.62 2.65 17.86
C LYS A 19 18.42 2.61 16.55
N ALA A 20 18.30 3.65 15.72
CA ALA A 20 18.90 3.67 14.40
C ALA A 20 20.23 4.42 14.39
N GLU A 21 21.21 3.88 13.65
CA GLU A 21 22.49 4.57 13.39
C GLU A 21 22.28 5.85 12.57
N ASN A 22 21.35 5.82 11.62
CA ASN A 22 20.97 6.97 10.80
C ASN A 22 19.66 7.56 11.29
N LYS A 23 19.60 8.90 11.36
CA LYS A 23 18.37 9.59 11.77
C LYS A 23 17.23 9.31 10.81
N ALA A 24 16.13 8.80 11.37
CA ALA A 24 14.85 8.73 10.69
C ALA A 24 14.28 10.13 10.42
N VAL A 25 13.52 10.28 9.37
CA VAL A 25 12.84 11.53 9.00
C VAL A 25 11.36 11.22 8.75
N CYS A 26 10.48 12.12 9.17
CA CYS A 26 9.07 12.05 8.88
C CYS A 26 8.67 13.21 7.97
N ILE A 27 7.94 12.89 6.90
CA ILE A 27 7.22 13.84 6.05
C ILE A 27 5.75 13.79 6.43
N ILE A 28 5.16 14.93 6.77
CA ILE A 28 3.73 15.00 7.11
C ILE A 28 2.94 15.27 5.84
N ALA A 29 2.08 14.30 5.46
CA ALA A 29 1.22 14.42 4.30
C ALA A 29 -0.06 13.57 4.46
N ASP A 30 -1.18 14.05 3.93
CA ASP A 30 -2.42 13.29 3.80
C ASP A 30 -2.46 12.58 2.44
N LEU A 31 -2.35 11.26 2.45
CA LEU A 31 -2.34 10.46 1.22
C LEU A 31 -3.73 10.42 0.52
N SER A 32 -4.76 11.02 1.08
CA SER A 32 -6.03 11.25 0.40
C SER A 32 -6.00 12.46 -0.54
N SER A 33 -5.01 13.33 -0.42
CA SER A 33 -4.76 14.49 -1.28
C SER A 33 -3.64 14.18 -2.27
N GLN A 34 -3.93 14.24 -3.57
CA GLN A 34 -2.92 14.03 -4.60
C GLN A 34 -1.79 15.06 -4.53
N ASP A 35 -2.11 16.30 -4.18
CA ASP A 35 -1.11 17.35 -4.05
C ASP A 35 -0.20 17.13 -2.85
N ASP A 36 -0.73 16.63 -1.73
CA ASP A 36 0.10 16.24 -0.59
C ASP A 36 1.04 15.08 -0.95
N VAL A 37 0.56 14.08 -1.69
CA VAL A 37 1.41 12.97 -2.19
C VAL A 37 2.53 13.50 -3.08
N LYS A 38 2.22 14.41 -4.02
CA LYS A 38 3.21 15.04 -4.90
C LYS A 38 4.23 15.87 -4.10
N ASN A 39 3.76 16.63 -3.12
CA ASN A 39 4.63 17.45 -2.26
C ASN A 39 5.53 16.58 -1.39
N ALA A 40 5.01 15.47 -0.83
CA ALA A 40 5.81 14.52 -0.07
C ALA A 40 6.92 13.91 -0.93
N ALA A 41 6.63 13.54 -2.19
CA ALA A 41 7.65 13.08 -3.12
C ALA A 41 8.72 14.14 -3.39
N LYS A 42 8.31 15.40 -3.67
CA LYS A 42 9.23 16.53 -3.88
C LYS A 42 10.10 16.79 -2.65
N GLU A 43 9.52 16.73 -1.46
CA GLU A 43 10.25 16.93 -0.21
C GLU A 43 11.31 15.84 -0.02
N TYR A 44 10.95 14.57 -0.27
CA TYR A 44 11.91 13.47 -0.24
C TYR A 44 13.07 13.67 -1.23
N LEU A 45 12.76 14.03 -2.47
CA LEU A 45 13.77 14.27 -3.50
C LEU A 45 14.75 15.38 -3.13
N LYS A 46 14.29 16.46 -2.46
CA LYS A 46 15.13 17.54 -1.96
C LYS A 46 16.12 17.08 -0.87
N MET A 47 15.84 16.00 -0.15
CA MET A 47 16.74 15.46 0.87
C MET A 47 17.98 14.81 0.27
N ASN A 48 18.00 14.55 -1.03
CA ASN A 48 19.09 13.91 -1.78
C ASN A 48 19.62 12.59 -1.14
N ARG A 49 18.70 11.80 -0.59
CA ARG A 49 18.98 10.48 -0.02
C ARG A 49 18.78 9.38 -1.06
N SER A 50 19.48 8.26 -0.95
CA SER A 50 19.17 7.05 -1.74
C SER A 50 17.79 6.51 -1.39
N LEU A 51 17.15 5.84 -2.35
CA LEU A 51 15.88 5.15 -2.14
C LEU A 51 16.02 3.69 -2.60
N ASP A 52 16.45 2.85 -1.70
CA ASP A 52 16.70 1.43 -1.99
C ASP A 52 15.45 0.58 -1.78
N ILE A 53 14.56 0.99 -0.86
CA ILE A 53 13.34 0.25 -0.54
C ILE A 53 12.18 1.23 -0.42
N LEU A 54 11.15 1.04 -1.26
CA LEU A 54 9.87 1.75 -1.14
C LEU A 54 8.79 0.79 -0.66
N ILE A 55 8.22 1.04 0.52
CA ILE A 55 7.10 0.26 1.06
C ILE A 55 5.83 1.11 1.02
N ASN A 56 4.96 0.80 0.09
CA ASN A 56 3.62 1.36 -0.01
C ASN A 56 2.69 0.60 0.94
N ASN A 57 2.52 1.12 2.16
CA ASN A 57 1.82 0.42 3.25
C ASN A 57 0.51 1.09 3.68
N ALA A 58 0.39 2.40 3.59
CA ALA A 58 -0.78 3.13 4.06
C ALA A 58 -2.07 2.58 3.44
N GLY A 59 -3.12 2.51 4.24
CA GLY A 59 -4.41 2.02 3.75
C GLY A 59 -5.52 2.22 4.77
N LEU A 60 -6.75 2.23 4.27
CA LEU A 60 -7.95 2.37 5.07
C LEU A 60 -9.12 1.60 4.45
N ILE A 61 -10.19 1.49 5.20
CA ILE A 61 -11.51 1.05 4.75
C ILE A 61 -12.56 1.98 5.34
N ASN A 62 -13.39 2.57 4.49
CA ASN A 62 -14.50 3.40 4.91
C ASN A 62 -15.81 2.59 4.90
N LEU A 63 -16.65 2.79 5.90
CA LEU A 63 -17.95 2.13 5.98
C LEU A 63 -19.04 2.84 5.17
N LYS A 64 -18.81 4.10 4.84
CA LYS A 64 -19.61 4.91 3.94
C LYS A 64 -18.69 5.52 2.90
N ARG A 65 -19.22 5.74 1.71
CA ARG A 65 -18.50 6.47 0.68
C ARG A 65 -18.08 7.85 1.20
N ARG A 66 -16.82 8.14 1.03
CA ARG A 66 -16.24 9.46 1.29
C ARG A 66 -15.49 9.90 0.06
N GLU A 67 -15.54 11.17 -0.24
CA GLU A 67 -14.74 11.80 -1.28
C GLU A 67 -13.56 12.52 -0.68
N THR A 68 -12.45 12.47 -1.38
CA THR A 68 -11.27 13.27 -1.10
C THR A 68 -11.48 14.71 -1.58
N ILE A 69 -10.55 15.60 -1.26
CA ILE A 69 -10.52 16.97 -1.79
C ILE A 69 -10.43 16.99 -3.33
N ASP A 70 -9.91 15.92 -3.93
CA ASP A 70 -9.77 15.77 -5.39
C ASP A 70 -11.03 15.15 -6.04
N GLY A 71 -12.12 14.93 -5.28
CA GLY A 71 -13.37 14.31 -5.76
C GLY A 71 -13.29 12.81 -6.01
N LEU A 72 -12.30 12.11 -5.42
CA LEU A 72 -12.08 10.68 -5.60
C LEU A 72 -12.62 9.88 -4.41
N GLU A 73 -13.02 8.62 -4.64
CA GLU A 73 -13.37 7.72 -3.53
C GLU A 73 -12.13 7.48 -2.65
N GLU A 74 -12.26 7.78 -1.35
CA GLU A 74 -11.12 7.88 -0.42
C GLU A 74 -10.38 6.55 -0.24
N THR A 75 -11.08 5.40 -0.24
CA THR A 75 -10.42 4.09 -0.11
C THR A 75 -9.57 3.78 -1.32
N PHE A 76 -10.06 4.05 -2.52
CA PHE A 76 -9.31 3.86 -3.76
C PHE A 76 -8.15 4.86 -3.86
N ALA A 77 -8.39 6.12 -3.51
CA ALA A 77 -7.38 7.18 -3.53
C ALA A 77 -6.18 6.83 -2.62
N VAL A 78 -6.43 6.51 -1.34
CA VAL A 78 -5.37 6.23 -0.36
C VAL A 78 -4.71 4.87 -0.62
N ASN A 79 -5.50 3.82 -0.87
CA ASN A 79 -4.97 2.47 -0.95
C ASN A 79 -4.25 2.17 -2.26
N HIS A 80 -4.60 2.88 -3.36
CA HIS A 80 -4.07 2.61 -4.69
C HIS A 80 -3.44 3.83 -5.36
N LEU A 81 -4.19 4.92 -5.56
CA LEU A 81 -3.69 6.07 -6.32
C LEU A 81 -2.48 6.73 -5.65
N ALA A 82 -2.48 6.83 -4.32
CA ALA A 82 -1.32 7.33 -3.58
C ALA A 82 -0.07 6.47 -3.84
N TYR A 83 -0.20 5.14 -3.88
CA TYR A 83 0.90 4.23 -4.22
C TYR A 83 1.40 4.47 -5.65
N PHE A 84 0.46 4.57 -6.59
CA PHE A 84 0.76 4.80 -7.99
C PHE A 84 1.51 6.13 -8.19
N ILE A 85 0.96 7.23 -7.68
CA ILE A 85 1.54 8.58 -7.81
C ILE A 85 2.93 8.64 -7.16
N LEU A 86 3.02 8.21 -5.88
CA LEU A 86 4.28 8.27 -5.13
C LEU A 86 5.37 7.44 -5.81
N THR A 87 5.05 6.22 -6.24
CA THR A 87 6.01 5.34 -6.91
C THR A 87 6.50 5.94 -8.22
N ASN A 88 5.60 6.46 -9.07
CA ASN A 88 5.98 7.05 -10.35
C ASN A 88 6.81 8.33 -10.19
N LEU A 89 6.52 9.16 -9.19
CA LEU A 89 7.31 10.35 -8.91
C LEU A 89 8.70 10.06 -8.35
N LEU A 90 8.86 8.92 -7.67
CA LEU A 90 10.14 8.50 -7.08
C LEU A 90 10.90 7.50 -7.95
N ILE A 91 10.35 7.05 -9.07
CA ILE A 91 10.91 5.93 -9.86
C ILE A 91 12.33 6.21 -10.34
N ASP A 92 12.64 7.43 -10.76
CA ASP A 92 13.98 7.75 -11.22
C ASP A 92 14.98 7.76 -10.08
N LYS A 93 14.56 8.21 -8.89
CA LYS A 93 15.39 8.11 -7.67
C LYS A 93 15.62 6.66 -7.24
N ILE A 94 14.61 5.80 -7.40
CA ILE A 94 14.71 4.36 -7.13
C ILE A 94 15.70 3.69 -8.10
N LYS A 95 15.72 4.11 -9.38
CA LYS A 95 16.65 3.59 -10.40
C LYS A 95 18.12 3.92 -10.13
N GLU A 96 18.43 4.93 -9.31
CA GLU A 96 19.79 5.25 -8.91
C GLU A 96 20.38 4.20 -7.95
N SER A 97 19.55 3.39 -7.30
CA SER A 97 19.99 2.32 -6.42
C SER A 97 20.58 1.16 -7.21
N LYS A 98 21.64 0.54 -6.66
CA LYS A 98 22.24 -0.67 -7.25
C LYS A 98 21.31 -1.88 -7.27
N SER A 99 20.39 -1.94 -6.29
CA SER A 99 19.39 -2.99 -6.16
C SER A 99 18.24 -2.44 -5.33
N ALA A 100 17.11 -2.15 -5.97
CA ALA A 100 15.96 -1.57 -5.28
C ALA A 100 14.77 -2.52 -5.20
N ARG A 101 13.93 -2.28 -4.19
CA ARG A 101 12.73 -3.08 -3.92
C ARG A 101 11.53 -2.19 -3.72
N ILE A 102 10.45 -2.45 -4.47
CA ILE A 102 9.15 -1.81 -4.28
C ILE A 102 8.18 -2.85 -3.72
N ILE A 103 7.57 -2.55 -2.60
CA ILE A 103 6.69 -3.48 -1.87
C ILE A 103 5.33 -2.82 -1.67
N ASN A 104 4.29 -3.42 -2.26
CA ASN A 104 2.93 -2.91 -2.19
C ASN A 104 2.09 -3.76 -1.24
N ILE A 105 1.45 -3.13 -0.26
CA ILE A 105 0.56 -3.85 0.65
C ILE A 105 -0.80 -4.06 0.00
N SER A 106 -1.09 -5.32 -0.33
CA SER A 106 -2.39 -5.80 -0.76
C SER A 106 -3.15 -6.48 0.39
N SER A 107 -4.07 -7.37 0.09
CA SER A 107 -4.84 -8.14 1.06
C SER A 107 -5.41 -9.41 0.43
N GLY A 108 -5.69 -10.43 1.25
CA GLY A 108 -6.52 -11.57 0.86
C GLY A 108 -7.91 -11.17 0.36
N ALA A 109 -8.38 -9.97 0.72
CA ALA A 109 -9.65 -9.42 0.27
C ALA A 109 -9.75 -9.27 -1.26
N HIS A 110 -8.65 -9.20 -2.01
CA HIS A 110 -8.67 -9.17 -3.48
C HIS A 110 -9.42 -10.37 -4.09
N GLN A 111 -9.58 -11.46 -3.34
CA GLN A 111 -10.29 -12.66 -3.79
C GLN A 111 -11.82 -12.51 -3.75
N PHE A 112 -12.37 -11.49 -3.08
CA PHE A 112 -13.81 -11.25 -2.99
C PHE A 112 -14.38 -10.54 -4.23
N VAL A 113 -13.54 -10.19 -5.18
CA VAL A 113 -13.94 -9.59 -6.47
C VAL A 113 -13.25 -10.34 -7.60
N SER A 114 -14.01 -10.58 -8.69
CA SER A 114 -13.52 -11.37 -9.84
C SER A 114 -12.74 -10.55 -10.86
N ARG A 115 -13.04 -9.26 -11.01
CA ARG A 115 -12.39 -8.30 -11.92
C ARG A 115 -12.53 -6.88 -11.37
N MET A 116 -11.75 -5.93 -11.91
CA MET A 116 -11.95 -4.51 -11.64
C MET A 116 -13.30 -4.01 -12.21
N ASN A 117 -13.97 -3.14 -11.46
CA ASN A 117 -15.19 -2.49 -11.91
C ASN A 117 -14.87 -1.12 -12.51
N PHE A 118 -14.45 -1.11 -13.76
CA PHE A 118 -14.10 0.13 -14.46
C PHE A 118 -15.30 1.01 -14.80
N ASP A 119 -16.53 0.49 -14.79
CA ASP A 119 -17.76 1.24 -15.09
C ASP A 119 -18.26 2.03 -13.87
N ASP A 120 -17.68 1.75 -12.70
CA ASP A 120 -17.98 2.44 -11.44
C ASP A 120 -16.74 2.38 -10.52
N LEU A 121 -15.61 2.86 -11.02
CA LEU A 121 -14.32 2.80 -10.32
C LEU A 121 -14.34 3.61 -9.02
N GLN A 122 -15.15 4.68 -8.99
CA GLN A 122 -15.33 5.55 -7.83
C GLN A 122 -16.47 5.09 -6.90
N SER A 123 -17.09 3.92 -7.19
CA SER A 123 -18.17 3.32 -6.40
C SER A 123 -19.30 4.32 -6.07
N GLU A 124 -19.73 5.10 -7.06
CA GLU A 124 -20.80 6.09 -6.95
C GLU A 124 -22.17 5.44 -6.95
N LYS A 125 -22.32 4.35 -7.72
CA LYS A 125 -23.61 3.66 -7.93
C LYS A 125 -23.94 2.66 -6.81
N ASP A 126 -22.94 1.91 -6.33
CA ASP A 126 -23.12 0.83 -5.34
C ASP A 126 -21.92 0.76 -4.38
N TYR A 127 -21.99 1.50 -3.27
CA TYR A 127 -20.95 1.49 -2.27
C TYR A 127 -21.13 0.35 -1.25
N LYS A 128 -20.31 -0.66 -1.36
CA LYS A 128 -20.19 -1.74 -0.37
C LYS A 128 -18.78 -1.75 0.20
N PRO A 129 -18.59 -1.41 1.48
CA PRO A 129 -17.26 -1.19 2.09
C PRO A 129 -16.23 -2.26 1.77
N LEU A 130 -16.58 -3.52 2.00
CA LEU A 130 -15.68 -4.65 1.75
C LEU A 130 -15.37 -4.83 0.25
N LYS A 131 -16.35 -4.58 -0.63
CA LYS A 131 -16.18 -4.69 -2.07
C LYS A 131 -15.24 -3.60 -2.60
N VAL A 132 -15.44 -2.36 -2.16
CA VAL A 132 -14.59 -1.21 -2.52
C VAL A 132 -13.15 -1.43 -2.03
N TYR A 133 -13.00 -1.84 -0.78
CA TYR A 133 -11.71 -2.24 -0.25
C TYR A 133 -11.06 -3.37 -1.07
N SER A 134 -11.83 -4.39 -1.45
CA SER A 134 -11.34 -5.51 -2.26
C SER A 134 -10.86 -5.05 -3.64
N TYR A 135 -11.57 -4.13 -4.29
CA TYR A 135 -11.11 -3.50 -5.53
C TYR A 135 -9.80 -2.75 -5.35
N SER A 136 -9.64 -1.97 -4.28
CA SER A 136 -8.40 -1.26 -4.03
C SER A 136 -7.21 -2.21 -3.81
N LYS A 137 -7.46 -3.39 -3.21
CA LYS A 137 -6.41 -4.39 -2.98
C LYS A 137 -6.12 -5.27 -4.20
N LEU A 138 -7.12 -5.48 -5.06
CA LEU A 138 -6.95 -6.05 -6.39
C LEU A 138 -6.10 -5.09 -7.26
N ALA A 139 -6.42 -3.80 -7.25
CA ALA A 139 -5.67 -2.77 -7.96
C ALA A 139 -4.17 -2.78 -7.60
N ASN A 140 -3.83 -2.98 -6.32
CA ASN A 140 -2.44 -3.06 -5.89
C ASN A 140 -1.69 -4.28 -6.45
N ILE A 141 -2.35 -5.43 -6.66
CA ILE A 141 -1.73 -6.59 -7.32
C ILE A 141 -1.55 -6.31 -8.81
N LEU A 142 -2.56 -5.77 -9.48
CA LEU A 142 -2.48 -5.40 -10.89
C LEU A 142 -1.37 -4.37 -11.14
N PHE A 143 -1.29 -3.33 -10.31
CA PHE A 143 -0.22 -2.33 -10.34
C PHE A 143 1.17 -2.97 -10.15
N THR A 144 1.33 -3.82 -9.14
CA THR A 144 2.59 -4.53 -8.88
C THR A 144 3.06 -5.31 -10.11
N ARG A 145 2.16 -6.07 -10.71
CA ARG A 145 2.48 -6.91 -11.87
C ARG A 145 2.81 -6.07 -13.10
N LYS A 146 2.02 -5.02 -13.36
CA LYS A 146 2.31 -4.12 -14.48
C LYS A 146 3.62 -3.38 -14.30
N LEU A 147 3.88 -2.83 -13.11
CA LEU A 147 5.13 -2.14 -12.81
C LEU A 147 6.34 -3.09 -12.90
N SER A 148 6.20 -4.35 -12.48
CA SER A 148 7.27 -5.35 -12.62
C SER A 148 7.59 -5.68 -14.08
N GLU A 149 6.58 -5.67 -14.96
CA GLU A 149 6.80 -5.83 -16.42
C GLU A 149 7.52 -4.62 -17.02
N ILE A 150 7.17 -3.40 -16.60
CA ILE A 150 7.81 -2.17 -17.07
C ILE A 150 9.28 -2.10 -16.63
N LEU A 151 9.58 -2.58 -15.43
CA LEU A 151 10.91 -2.50 -14.82
C LEU A 151 11.75 -3.79 -15.00
N LYS A 152 11.36 -4.69 -15.90
CA LYS A 152 11.99 -6.01 -16.06
C LYS A 152 13.49 -5.96 -16.43
N ASP A 153 13.91 -4.88 -17.12
CA ASP A 153 15.27 -4.72 -17.62
C ASP A 153 16.15 -3.82 -16.71
N VAL A 154 15.64 -3.50 -15.51
CA VAL A 154 16.38 -2.72 -14.49
C VAL A 154 16.44 -3.51 -13.18
N ASN A 155 17.47 -3.26 -12.38
CA ASN A 155 17.68 -3.99 -11.12
C ASN A 155 16.74 -3.51 -10.00
N ILE A 156 15.41 -3.62 -10.25
CA ILE A 156 14.36 -3.25 -9.30
C ILE A 156 13.34 -4.39 -9.23
N THR A 157 13.12 -4.93 -8.06
CA THR A 157 12.04 -5.89 -7.85
C THR A 157 10.78 -5.21 -7.33
N VAL A 158 9.62 -5.63 -7.84
CA VAL A 158 8.31 -5.10 -7.45
C VAL A 158 7.43 -6.25 -7.00
N ASN A 159 7.11 -6.32 -5.72
CA ASN A 159 6.28 -7.38 -5.18
C ASN A 159 5.15 -6.82 -4.31
N CYS A 160 4.12 -7.62 -4.10
CA CYS A 160 3.05 -7.27 -3.16
C CYS A 160 2.81 -8.40 -2.16
N LEU A 161 2.13 -8.06 -1.08
CA LEU A 161 1.88 -9.02 -0.01
C LEU A 161 0.53 -8.80 0.67
N HIS A 162 0.11 -9.84 1.39
CA HIS A 162 -0.96 -9.80 2.38
C HIS A 162 -0.36 -9.99 3.79
N PRO A 163 -0.54 -9.03 4.72
CA PRO A 163 0.03 -9.12 6.07
C PRO A 163 -0.71 -10.08 7.00
N GLY A 164 -1.82 -10.67 6.55
CA GLY A 164 -2.79 -11.35 7.40
C GLY A 164 -3.83 -10.38 7.96
N VAL A 165 -4.71 -10.87 8.82
CA VAL A 165 -5.65 -10.01 9.56
C VAL A 165 -4.91 -9.50 10.79
N VAL A 166 -4.45 -8.26 10.74
CA VAL A 166 -3.62 -7.65 11.79
C VAL A 166 -4.47 -6.77 12.70
N ALA A 167 -4.25 -6.86 14.00
CA ALA A 167 -4.90 -6.05 15.01
C ALA A 167 -4.35 -4.60 15.01
N THR A 168 -4.59 -3.87 13.91
CA THR A 168 -4.23 -2.46 13.79
C THR A 168 -5.46 -1.57 13.98
N GLY A 169 -5.25 -0.27 14.19
CA GLY A 169 -6.32 0.73 14.20
C GLY A 169 -7.07 0.92 12.86
N PHE A 170 -6.91 0.00 11.91
CA PHE A 170 -7.43 0.04 10.55
C PHE A 170 -8.96 0.22 10.46
N ALA A 171 -9.72 -0.40 11.38
CA ALA A 171 -11.17 -0.24 11.47
C ALA A 171 -11.61 0.77 12.56
N SER A 172 -10.68 1.35 13.32
CA SER A 172 -10.99 2.24 14.45
C SER A 172 -11.37 3.66 14.03
N GLN A 173 -11.22 4.00 12.76
CA GLN A 173 -11.60 5.31 12.21
C GLN A 173 -13.13 5.48 12.07
N ASN A 174 -13.89 4.43 12.31
CA ASN A 174 -15.35 4.44 12.23
C ASN A 174 -15.94 4.53 13.65
N ASP A 175 -16.77 5.53 13.91
CA ASP A 175 -17.30 5.88 15.25
C ASP A 175 -18.39 4.96 15.81
N SER A 176 -18.73 3.86 15.14
CA SER A 176 -19.77 2.93 15.60
C SER A 176 -19.31 2.13 16.83
N LYS A 177 -20.03 2.28 17.96
CA LYS A 177 -19.82 1.50 19.18
C LYS A 177 -19.89 -0.02 18.95
N PHE A 178 -20.77 -0.46 18.05
CA PHE A 178 -20.95 -1.87 17.69
C PHE A 178 -19.70 -2.44 16.99
N GLN A 179 -19.07 -1.66 16.13
CA GLN A 179 -17.84 -2.09 15.43
C GLN A 179 -16.64 -2.13 16.35
N LYS A 180 -16.53 -1.18 17.29
CA LYS A 180 -15.51 -1.22 18.33
C LYS A 180 -15.65 -2.50 19.18
N LEU A 181 -16.89 -2.93 19.45
CA LEU A 181 -17.16 -4.19 20.16
C LEU A 181 -16.78 -5.41 19.30
N LEU A 182 -17.20 -5.47 18.04
CA LEU A 182 -16.82 -6.54 17.10
C LEU A 182 -15.31 -6.64 16.92
N PHE A 183 -14.63 -5.51 16.76
CA PHE A 183 -13.18 -5.46 16.70
C PHE A 183 -12.53 -5.99 17.98
N LYS A 184 -13.04 -5.61 19.14
CA LYS A 184 -12.56 -6.10 20.44
C LYS A 184 -12.72 -7.61 20.59
N LEU A 185 -13.84 -8.18 20.11
CA LEU A 185 -14.11 -9.62 20.13
C LEU A 185 -13.26 -10.40 19.11
N SER A 186 -12.93 -9.80 17.97
CA SER A 186 -12.09 -10.44 16.95
C SER A 186 -10.59 -10.33 17.23
N LYS A 187 -10.17 -9.42 18.12
CA LYS A 187 -8.76 -9.14 18.44
C LYS A 187 -7.93 -10.39 18.82
N PRO A 188 -8.45 -11.38 19.57
CA PRO A 188 -7.69 -12.59 19.91
C PRO A 188 -7.32 -13.45 18.68
N PHE A 189 -8.08 -13.33 17.59
CA PHE A 189 -7.86 -14.07 16.35
C PHE A 189 -7.02 -13.29 15.32
N MET A 190 -6.64 -12.06 15.66
CA MET A 190 -5.83 -11.20 14.80
C MET A 190 -4.34 -11.39 15.10
N ARG A 191 -3.53 -11.19 14.09
CA ARG A 191 -2.07 -11.18 14.24
C ARG A 191 -1.62 -9.94 14.99
N SER A 192 -0.52 -10.06 15.73
CA SER A 192 0.20 -8.89 16.24
C SER A 192 0.78 -8.06 15.10
N SER A 193 1.06 -6.78 15.34
CA SER A 193 1.71 -5.90 14.35
C SER A 193 3.07 -6.47 13.90
N ASN A 194 3.85 -7.04 14.81
CA ASN A 194 5.12 -7.68 14.49
C ASN A 194 4.93 -8.85 13.51
N LYS A 195 3.97 -9.74 13.79
CA LYS A 195 3.65 -10.86 12.89
C LYS A 195 3.13 -10.39 11.52
N GLY A 196 2.40 -9.27 11.49
CA GLY A 196 1.94 -8.64 10.25
C GLY A 196 3.08 -8.05 9.41
N ALA A 197 4.14 -7.58 10.06
CA ALA A 197 5.29 -6.98 9.40
C ALA A 197 6.29 -8.00 8.81
N GLU A 198 6.29 -9.25 9.28
CA GLU A 198 7.30 -10.26 8.89
C GLU A 198 7.47 -10.40 7.39
N THR A 199 6.39 -10.47 6.62
CA THR A 199 6.48 -10.61 5.16
C THR A 199 7.02 -9.35 4.50
N SER A 200 6.69 -8.15 5.03
CA SER A 200 7.27 -6.88 4.55
C SER A 200 8.77 -6.84 4.82
N ILE A 201 9.21 -7.24 6.00
CA ILE A 201 10.62 -7.32 6.38
C ILE A 201 11.35 -8.33 5.47
N TYR A 202 10.79 -9.53 5.29
CA TYR A 202 11.34 -10.55 4.42
C TYR A 202 11.55 -10.03 2.98
N LEU A 203 10.54 -9.39 2.39
CA LEU A 203 10.65 -8.82 1.04
C LEU A 203 11.64 -7.65 0.97
N SER A 204 11.84 -6.93 2.08
CA SER A 204 12.77 -5.81 2.14
C SER A 204 14.24 -6.23 2.27
N SER A 205 14.52 -7.34 2.95
CA SER A 205 15.88 -7.65 3.42
C SER A 205 16.42 -9.02 3.01
N SER A 206 15.56 -10.00 2.65
CA SER A 206 16.05 -11.34 2.33
C SER A 206 16.70 -11.41 0.94
N ASP A 207 17.83 -12.08 0.86
CA ASP A 207 18.50 -12.37 -0.42
C ASP A 207 17.76 -13.41 -1.26
N GLU A 208 16.94 -14.27 -0.63
CA GLU A 208 16.12 -15.27 -1.31
C GLU A 208 15.13 -14.69 -2.32
N VAL A 209 14.82 -13.39 -2.22
CA VAL A 209 13.87 -12.69 -3.09
C VAL A 209 14.52 -11.52 -3.85
N SER A 210 15.85 -11.45 -3.89
CA SER A 210 16.60 -10.39 -4.59
C SER A 210 16.22 -10.28 -6.06
N ASP A 211 15.92 -11.40 -6.72
CA ASP A 211 15.58 -11.48 -8.14
C ASP A 211 14.10 -11.82 -8.39
N VAL A 212 13.29 -11.88 -7.33
CA VAL A 212 11.87 -12.22 -7.44
C VAL A 212 11.06 -10.96 -7.65
N SER A 213 10.34 -10.86 -8.79
CA SER A 213 9.52 -9.70 -9.13
C SER A 213 8.14 -10.11 -9.64
N GLY A 214 7.14 -9.23 -9.48
CA GLY A 214 5.76 -9.42 -9.95
C GLY A 214 4.96 -10.46 -9.16
N LYS A 215 5.38 -10.82 -7.94
CA LYS A 215 4.75 -11.88 -7.15
C LYS A 215 3.94 -11.33 -5.98
N TYR A 216 2.96 -12.13 -5.58
CA TYR A 216 2.14 -11.90 -4.39
C TYR A 216 2.56 -12.86 -3.28
N PHE A 217 2.78 -12.34 -2.08
CA PHE A 217 3.30 -13.08 -0.94
C PHE A 217 2.31 -13.14 0.23
N TYR A 218 2.34 -14.26 0.93
CA TYR A 218 1.69 -14.45 2.21
C TYR A 218 2.57 -15.34 3.09
N ASN A 219 2.81 -14.95 4.35
CA ASN A 219 3.71 -15.67 5.26
C ASN A 219 5.11 -15.92 4.67
N SER A 220 5.70 -14.89 4.06
CA SER A 220 7.03 -14.95 3.42
C SER A 220 7.15 -16.00 2.31
N LYS A 221 6.03 -16.44 1.72
CA LYS A 221 5.97 -17.40 0.62
C LYS A 221 5.14 -16.85 -0.53
N ILE A 222 5.54 -17.18 -1.76
CA ILE A 222 4.73 -16.87 -2.94
C ILE A 222 3.37 -17.58 -2.80
N SER A 223 2.31 -16.82 -3.00
CA SER A 223 0.94 -17.29 -2.84
C SER A 223 0.11 -17.09 -4.11
N LYS A 224 -0.97 -17.87 -4.21
CA LYS A 224 -1.89 -17.78 -5.35
C LYS A 224 -2.65 -16.45 -5.32
N ILE A 225 -2.90 -15.93 -6.51
CA ILE A 225 -3.74 -14.74 -6.73
C ILE A 225 -5.07 -15.15 -7.39
N SER A 226 -6.09 -14.30 -7.28
CA SER A 226 -7.37 -14.50 -7.98
C SER A 226 -7.22 -14.39 -9.50
N SER A 227 -8.21 -14.91 -10.25
CA SER A 227 -8.27 -14.76 -11.70
C SER A 227 -8.25 -13.28 -12.14
N GLY A 228 -8.97 -12.40 -11.42
CA GLY A 228 -8.96 -10.96 -11.66
C GLY A 228 -7.57 -10.34 -11.48
N ALA A 229 -6.82 -10.78 -10.47
CA ALA A 229 -5.45 -10.34 -10.24
C ALA A 229 -4.46 -10.83 -11.30
N SER A 230 -4.84 -11.86 -12.07
CA SER A 230 -4.06 -12.40 -13.20
C SER A 230 -4.39 -11.71 -14.52
N ASN A 231 -5.42 -10.88 -14.58
CA ASN A 231 -5.93 -10.29 -15.81
C ASN A 231 -4.99 -9.18 -16.32
N LYS A 232 -4.36 -9.39 -17.47
CA LYS A 232 -3.43 -8.42 -18.07
C LYS A 232 -4.14 -7.21 -18.64
N GLU A 233 -5.31 -7.38 -19.24
CA GLU A 233 -6.09 -6.27 -19.82
C GLU A 233 -6.54 -5.31 -18.71
N ASP A 234 -7.00 -5.85 -17.56
CA ASP A 234 -7.36 -5.04 -16.41
C ASP A 234 -6.14 -4.29 -15.87
N ALA A 235 -4.96 -4.91 -15.84
CA ALA A 235 -3.71 -4.25 -15.42
C ALA A 235 -3.32 -3.10 -16.34
N GLU A 236 -3.39 -3.30 -17.66
CA GLU A 236 -3.14 -2.27 -18.66
C GLU A 236 -4.15 -1.11 -18.57
N ARG A 237 -5.43 -1.43 -18.45
CA ARG A 237 -6.49 -0.43 -18.34
C ARG A 237 -6.35 0.39 -17.06
N LEU A 238 -6.11 -0.30 -15.94
CA LEU A 238 -5.90 0.36 -14.64
C LEU A 238 -4.69 1.30 -14.70
N TRP A 239 -3.57 0.85 -15.26
CA TRP A 239 -2.37 1.66 -15.40
C TRP A 239 -2.59 2.97 -16.16
N LYS A 240 -3.41 2.92 -17.24
CA LYS A 240 -3.71 4.10 -18.06
C LYS A 240 -4.67 5.10 -17.40
N ILE A 241 -5.50 4.61 -16.48
CA ILE A 241 -6.51 5.42 -15.79
C ILE A 241 -5.94 6.05 -14.51
N SER A 242 -4.99 5.36 -13.86
CA SER A 242 -4.35 5.85 -12.63
C SER A 242 -3.30 6.91 -12.94
#